data_58f5ed7f9ea235b5419c8770973402b7
#
_entry.id   58f5ed7f9ea235b5419c8770973402b7
#
_cell.length_a   1.000
_cell.length_b   1.000
_cell.length_c   1.000
_cell.angle_alpha   90.00
_cell.angle_beta   90.00
_cell.angle_gamma   90.00
#
_symmetry.space_group_name_H-M   'P 1'
#
loop_
_entity.id
_entity.type
_entity.pdbx_description
1 polymer ?
#
loop_
_entity_poly.entity_id
_entity_poly.type
_entity_poly.pdbx_seq_one_letter_code
_entity_poly.pdbx_strand_id
1 'polypeptide(L)'
;MILGFPAYLRHMALVARDEMGIDPKSLGLSLLGSHLGVEDRKAIEDLWGAPCMDSYGINETGMVASECTQQDDMHIHEDAVIIEICDPDTAKPVATGERGNLFITSLYKYSAPQIRFNVNDVSAIKPGQCACRSTLARLDKIFGRADNMIKLRGVNVFPEAVGALVAEDARCTGEYFLPGRKIGCGRTRRHDRHGGTQGRRGR
;
A
#
# COMPACT_ATOMS: atom_id res chain seq x y z
N MET A 1 12.70 11.55 -14.21
CA MET A 1 11.70 10.80 -13.41
C MET A 1 12.17 9.37 -13.25
N ILE A 2 12.07 8.81 -12.06
CA ILE A 2 12.31 7.38 -11.77
C ILE A 2 11.04 6.80 -11.14
N LEU A 3 10.66 5.59 -11.58
CA LEU A 3 9.55 4.80 -11.02
C LEU A 3 10.12 3.52 -10.41
N GLY A 4 9.70 3.18 -9.20
CA GLY A 4 10.14 1.96 -8.55
C GLY A 4 9.48 1.73 -7.20
N PHE A 5 9.61 0.53 -6.65
CA PHE A 5 9.18 0.27 -5.28
C PHE A 5 10.08 0.99 -4.27
N PRO A 6 9.55 1.37 -3.10
CA PRO A 6 10.28 2.16 -2.08
C PRO A 6 11.64 1.58 -1.73
N ALA A 7 11.70 0.27 -1.49
CA ALA A 7 12.95 -0.42 -1.15
C ALA A 7 14.02 -0.28 -2.24
N TYR A 8 13.63 -0.34 -3.52
CA TYR A 8 14.57 -0.18 -4.64
C TYR A 8 15.01 1.27 -4.79
N LEU A 9 14.09 2.24 -4.68
CA LEU A 9 14.45 3.66 -4.74
C LEU A 9 15.44 4.03 -3.64
N ARG A 10 15.22 3.52 -2.44
CA ARG A 10 16.13 3.71 -1.32
C ARG A 10 17.48 3.03 -1.56
N HIS A 11 17.49 1.76 -1.97
CA HIS A 11 18.71 1.01 -2.25
C HIS A 11 19.55 1.66 -3.33
N MET A 12 18.95 2.06 -4.44
CA MET A 12 19.64 2.75 -5.54
C MET A 12 20.31 4.05 -5.06
N ALA A 13 19.65 4.84 -4.23
CA ALA A 13 20.22 6.05 -3.67
C ALA A 13 21.44 5.75 -2.79
N LEU A 14 21.36 4.71 -1.96
CA LEU A 14 22.46 4.30 -1.09
C LEU A 14 23.65 3.78 -1.90
N VAL A 15 23.42 2.92 -2.91
CA VAL A 15 24.49 2.44 -3.81
C VAL A 15 25.15 3.60 -4.56
N ALA A 16 24.36 4.53 -5.11
CA ALA A 16 24.90 5.72 -5.77
C ALA A 16 25.82 6.51 -4.83
N ARG A 17 25.38 6.75 -3.61
CA ARG A 17 26.12 7.53 -2.62
C ARG A 17 27.35 6.78 -2.07
N ASP A 18 27.16 5.56 -1.60
CA ASP A 18 28.13 4.84 -0.76
C ASP A 18 29.13 4.01 -1.57
N GLU A 19 28.73 3.51 -2.75
CA GLU A 19 29.58 2.68 -3.60
C GLU A 19 30.11 3.43 -4.84
N MET A 20 29.29 4.33 -5.42
CA MET A 20 29.68 5.04 -6.63
C MET A 20 30.20 6.45 -6.37
N GLY A 21 30.04 6.97 -5.13
CA GLY A 21 30.45 8.33 -4.78
C GLY A 21 29.63 9.44 -5.47
N ILE A 22 28.40 9.09 -5.91
CA ILE A 22 27.49 10.01 -6.58
C ILE A 22 26.42 10.46 -5.59
N ASP A 23 26.34 11.77 -5.33
CA ASP A 23 25.19 12.30 -4.57
C ASP A 23 23.92 12.17 -5.41
N PRO A 24 22.90 11.40 -4.97
CA PRO A 24 21.64 11.24 -5.70
C PRO A 24 20.96 12.56 -6.03
N LYS A 25 21.10 13.58 -5.17
CA LYS A 25 20.53 14.91 -5.37
C LYS A 25 21.14 15.63 -6.56
N SER A 26 22.43 15.35 -6.85
CA SER A 26 23.14 15.97 -7.99
C SER A 26 22.59 15.53 -9.34
N LEU A 27 21.81 14.43 -9.39
CA LEU A 27 21.17 13.94 -10.62
C LEU A 27 19.99 14.80 -11.08
N GLY A 28 19.54 15.75 -10.25
CA GLY A 28 18.50 16.71 -10.62
C GLY A 28 17.17 16.09 -11.03
N LEU A 29 16.74 15.03 -10.33
CA LEU A 29 15.46 14.40 -10.62
C LEU A 29 14.31 15.36 -10.28
N SER A 30 13.37 15.50 -11.20
CA SER A 30 12.20 16.34 -10.99
C SER A 30 11.04 15.62 -10.27
N LEU A 31 11.01 14.28 -10.33
CA LEU A 31 9.92 13.48 -9.80
C LEU A 31 10.34 12.03 -9.59
N LEU A 32 9.87 11.46 -8.49
CA LEU A 32 9.87 10.03 -8.23
C LEU A 32 8.43 9.53 -8.21
N GLY A 33 8.21 8.29 -8.62
CA GLY A 33 6.93 7.61 -8.49
C GLY A 33 7.12 6.26 -7.82
N SER A 34 6.24 5.95 -6.88
CA SER A 34 6.29 4.70 -6.13
C SER A 34 4.89 4.23 -5.76
N HIS A 35 4.82 2.99 -5.30
CA HIS A 35 3.70 2.50 -4.52
C HIS A 35 4.11 2.62 -3.05
N LEU A 36 3.71 3.74 -2.43
CA LEU A 36 4.20 4.10 -1.10
C LEU A 36 3.40 3.39 0.00
N GLY A 37 4.09 2.68 0.88
CA GLY A 37 3.58 2.40 2.21
C GLY A 37 3.64 3.64 3.10
N VAL A 38 3.16 3.50 4.32
CA VAL A 38 2.99 4.62 5.27
C VAL A 38 4.31 5.35 5.61
N GLU A 39 5.49 4.78 5.32
CA GLU A 39 6.75 5.14 6.00
C GLU A 39 7.85 5.69 5.11
N ASP A 40 7.81 5.50 3.80
CA ASP A 40 9.00 5.66 2.98
C ASP A 40 9.13 7.00 2.26
N ARG A 41 8.05 7.77 2.14
CA ARG A 41 8.04 9.00 1.34
C ARG A 41 9.16 9.96 1.73
N LYS A 42 9.16 10.40 2.99
CA LYS A 42 10.13 11.39 3.45
C LYS A 42 11.57 10.91 3.31
N ALA A 43 11.84 9.67 3.65
CA ALA A 43 13.18 9.10 3.55
C ALA A 43 13.66 9.04 2.09
N ILE A 44 12.77 8.71 1.14
CA ILE A 44 13.09 8.67 -0.29
C ILE A 44 13.29 10.10 -0.81
N GLU A 45 12.41 11.02 -0.48
CA GLU A 45 12.54 12.43 -0.89
C GLU A 45 13.82 13.08 -0.36
N ASP A 46 14.16 12.79 0.91
CA ASP A 46 15.39 13.29 1.54
C ASP A 46 16.65 12.72 0.86
N LEU A 47 16.63 11.48 0.38
CA LEU A 47 17.76 10.86 -0.33
C LEU A 47 17.93 11.41 -1.74
N TRP A 48 16.85 11.60 -2.48
CA TRP A 48 16.90 11.99 -3.89
C TRP A 48 16.79 13.49 -4.12
N GLY A 49 16.30 14.25 -3.16
CA GLY A 49 16.03 15.69 -3.30
C GLY A 49 14.90 16.00 -4.28
N ALA A 50 13.97 15.06 -4.47
CA ALA A 50 12.85 15.17 -5.40
C ALA A 50 11.55 14.65 -4.76
N PRO A 51 10.39 15.23 -5.09
CA PRO A 51 9.10 14.76 -4.57
C PRO A 51 8.80 13.35 -5.06
N CYS A 52 8.23 12.52 -4.17
CA CYS A 52 7.81 11.14 -4.46
C CYS A 52 6.30 11.04 -4.44
N MET A 53 5.69 10.77 -5.59
CA MET A 53 4.25 10.61 -5.76
C MET A 53 3.83 9.17 -5.53
N ASP A 54 2.78 8.99 -4.77
CA ASP A 54 2.16 7.67 -4.59
C ASP A 54 1.28 7.30 -5.77
N SER A 55 1.17 6.01 -6.00
CA SER A 55 0.31 5.46 -7.05
C SER A 55 -0.23 4.11 -6.63
N TYR A 56 -1.45 3.83 -7.02
CA TYR A 56 -2.11 2.56 -6.75
C TYR A 56 -2.51 1.86 -8.03
N GLY A 57 -2.24 0.59 -8.07
CA GLY A 57 -2.62 -0.29 -9.18
C GLY A 57 -2.39 -1.75 -8.84
N ILE A 58 -3.04 -2.62 -9.57
CA ILE A 58 -2.92 -4.07 -9.44
C ILE A 58 -2.68 -4.68 -10.83
N ASN A 59 -2.10 -5.88 -10.87
CA ASN A 59 -1.80 -6.55 -12.14
C ASN A 59 -3.05 -6.79 -12.99
N GLU A 60 -4.18 -7.06 -12.34
CA GLU A 60 -5.46 -7.36 -12.98
C GLU A 60 -6.04 -6.16 -13.73
N THR A 61 -5.88 -4.96 -13.19
CA THR A 61 -6.47 -3.73 -13.78
C THR A 61 -5.43 -2.73 -14.28
N GLY A 62 -4.16 -2.85 -13.91
CA GLY A 62 -3.13 -1.84 -14.18
C GLY A 62 -3.20 -0.69 -13.19
N MET A 63 -2.70 0.49 -13.61
CA MET A 63 -2.72 1.69 -12.79
C MET A 63 -4.15 2.20 -12.62
N VAL A 64 -4.53 2.50 -11.40
CA VAL A 64 -5.90 2.83 -11.00
C VAL A 64 -6.03 4.26 -10.50
N ALA A 65 -5.04 4.72 -9.74
CA ALA A 65 -5.02 6.06 -9.17
C ALA A 65 -3.58 6.54 -8.96
N SER A 66 -3.37 7.85 -8.97
CA SER A 66 -2.06 8.45 -8.69
C SER A 66 -2.19 9.82 -8.05
N GLU A 67 -1.24 10.17 -7.21
CA GLU A 67 -1.15 11.50 -6.60
C GLU A 67 -0.80 12.57 -7.61
N CYS A 68 -1.22 13.78 -7.28
CA CYS A 68 -0.72 15.02 -7.88
C CYS A 68 0.34 15.67 -6.97
N THR A 69 0.87 16.81 -7.40
CA THR A 69 1.89 17.57 -6.65
C THR A 69 1.44 18.07 -5.28
N GLN A 70 0.16 17.99 -4.94
CA GLN A 70 -0.35 18.33 -3.62
C GLN A 70 -0.12 17.20 -2.60
N GLN A 71 0.17 15.97 -3.08
CA GLN A 71 0.36 14.79 -2.23
C GLN A 71 -0.79 14.58 -1.21
N ASP A 72 -2.02 14.91 -1.65
CA ASP A 72 -3.23 14.84 -0.85
C ASP A 72 -4.18 13.79 -1.42
N ASP A 73 -3.78 12.53 -1.26
CA ASP A 73 -4.43 11.33 -1.79
C ASP A 73 -4.44 11.22 -3.33
N MET A 74 -4.83 10.06 -3.83
CA MET A 74 -4.66 9.68 -5.22
C MET A 74 -5.90 10.00 -6.06
N HIS A 75 -5.73 10.71 -7.16
CA HIS A 75 -6.78 10.91 -8.16
C HIS A 75 -7.06 9.61 -8.91
N ILE A 76 -8.32 9.22 -8.97
CA ILE A 76 -8.78 8.03 -9.69
C ILE A 76 -8.73 8.30 -11.20
N HIS A 77 -8.22 7.34 -11.95
CA HIS A 77 -8.20 7.40 -13.42
C HIS A 77 -9.60 7.00 -13.96
N GLU A 78 -10.59 7.89 -13.83
CA GLU A 78 -11.99 7.64 -14.14
C GLU A 78 -12.26 7.38 -15.63
N ASP A 79 -11.31 7.69 -16.49
CA ASP A 79 -11.31 7.33 -17.91
C ASP A 79 -10.91 5.86 -18.16
N ALA A 80 -10.25 5.23 -17.21
CA ALA A 80 -9.76 3.86 -17.32
C ALA A 80 -10.48 2.86 -16.41
N VAL A 81 -10.98 3.32 -15.25
CA VAL A 81 -11.59 2.45 -14.25
C VAL A 81 -12.81 3.08 -13.58
N ILE A 82 -13.72 2.23 -13.12
CA ILE A 82 -14.75 2.59 -12.16
C ILE A 82 -14.33 1.99 -10.81
N ILE A 83 -14.30 2.82 -9.78
CA ILE A 83 -14.02 2.40 -8.39
C ILE A 83 -15.28 2.52 -7.56
N GLU A 84 -15.57 1.47 -6.81
CA GLU A 84 -16.60 1.43 -5.78
C GLU A 84 -15.96 1.02 -4.46
N ILE A 85 -16.30 1.72 -3.38
CA ILE A 85 -15.97 1.29 -2.02
C ILE A 85 -17.20 0.62 -1.44
N CYS A 86 -17.08 -0.65 -1.10
CA CYS A 86 -18.22 -1.48 -0.71
C CYS A 86 -18.04 -2.07 0.67
N ASP A 87 -19.15 -2.27 1.35
CA ASP A 87 -19.22 -3.05 2.57
C ASP A 87 -18.76 -4.50 2.29
N PRO A 88 -17.85 -5.08 3.11
CA PRO A 88 -17.25 -6.39 2.84
C PRO A 88 -18.23 -7.56 2.89
N ASP A 89 -19.33 -7.43 3.66
CA ASP A 89 -20.28 -8.51 3.86
C ASP A 89 -21.41 -8.49 2.82
N THR A 90 -21.84 -7.29 2.42
CA THR A 90 -23.00 -7.11 1.52
C THR A 90 -22.63 -6.75 0.09
N ALA A 91 -21.36 -6.37 -0.16
CA ALA A 91 -20.85 -5.85 -1.43
C ALA A 91 -21.67 -4.64 -1.97
N LYS A 92 -22.37 -3.92 -1.10
CA LYS A 92 -23.09 -2.69 -1.44
C LYS A 92 -22.16 -1.49 -1.25
N PRO A 93 -22.25 -0.49 -2.13
CA PRO A 93 -21.48 0.75 -1.96
C PRO A 93 -21.78 1.41 -0.61
N VAL A 94 -20.74 1.92 0.02
CA VAL A 94 -20.81 2.72 1.25
C VAL A 94 -20.82 4.22 0.94
N ALA A 95 -21.11 5.06 1.92
CA ALA A 95 -21.10 6.50 1.73
C ALA A 95 -19.67 7.04 1.51
N THR A 96 -19.57 8.19 0.83
CA THR A 96 -18.30 8.89 0.62
C THR A 96 -17.65 9.20 1.99
N GLY A 97 -16.39 8.84 2.14
CA GLY A 97 -15.62 8.97 3.37
C GLY A 97 -15.68 7.74 4.29
N GLU A 98 -16.59 6.80 4.05
CA GLU A 98 -16.64 5.54 4.76
C GLU A 98 -15.65 4.53 4.15
N ARG A 99 -15.04 3.72 5.02
CA ARG A 99 -14.10 2.67 4.62
C ARG A 99 -14.83 1.40 4.23
N GLY A 100 -14.34 0.77 3.17
CA GLY A 100 -14.83 -0.52 2.71
C GLY A 100 -13.83 -1.18 1.79
N ASN A 101 -14.20 -2.33 1.26
CA ASN A 101 -13.42 -3.04 0.27
C ASN A 101 -13.46 -2.30 -1.06
N LEU A 102 -12.31 -2.27 -1.72
CA LEU A 102 -12.14 -1.70 -3.04
C LEU A 102 -12.64 -2.69 -4.12
N PHE A 103 -13.60 -2.24 -4.91
CA PHE A 103 -14.08 -2.94 -6.10
C PHE A 103 -13.70 -2.13 -7.33
N ILE A 104 -13.14 -2.81 -8.33
CA ILE A 104 -12.67 -2.18 -9.56
C ILE A 104 -13.35 -2.80 -10.77
N THR A 105 -13.83 -1.94 -11.68
CA THR A 105 -14.24 -2.31 -13.03
C THR A 105 -13.30 -1.66 -14.02
N SER A 106 -12.62 -2.46 -14.84
CA SER A 106 -11.72 -1.96 -15.90
C SER A 106 -12.51 -1.62 -17.16
N LEU A 107 -12.29 -0.43 -17.71
CA LEU A 107 -12.97 0.04 -18.92
C LEU A 107 -12.21 -0.25 -20.22
N TYR A 108 -10.93 -0.66 -20.15
CA TYR A 108 -10.06 -0.80 -21.31
C TYR A 108 -9.46 -2.20 -21.50
N LYS A 109 -9.62 -3.12 -20.55
CA LYS A 109 -9.08 -4.49 -20.65
C LYS A 109 -10.11 -5.44 -21.26
N TYR A 110 -10.06 -5.61 -22.57
CA TYR A 110 -11.03 -6.45 -23.29
C TYR A 110 -10.72 -7.95 -23.23
N SER A 111 -9.44 -8.35 -23.16
CA SER A 111 -9.05 -9.75 -23.15
C SER A 111 -9.21 -10.43 -21.78
N ALA A 112 -9.19 -9.65 -20.72
CA ALA A 112 -9.40 -10.14 -19.35
C ALA A 112 -10.16 -9.06 -18.55
N PRO A 113 -11.44 -8.83 -18.86
CA PRO A 113 -12.22 -7.76 -18.26
C PRO A 113 -12.45 -8.04 -16.78
N GLN A 114 -12.16 -7.06 -15.95
CA GLN A 114 -12.51 -7.07 -14.54
C GLN A 114 -13.79 -6.26 -14.36
N ILE A 115 -14.85 -6.89 -13.86
CA ILE A 115 -16.15 -6.25 -13.60
C ILE A 115 -16.46 -6.44 -12.12
N ARG A 116 -16.52 -5.34 -11.38
CA ARG A 116 -16.71 -5.32 -9.92
C ARG A 116 -15.79 -6.31 -9.21
N PHE A 117 -14.52 -6.33 -9.62
CA PHE A 117 -13.50 -7.20 -9.04
C PHE A 117 -13.18 -6.72 -7.61
N ASN A 118 -13.47 -7.55 -6.61
CA ASN A 118 -13.10 -7.27 -5.22
C ASN A 118 -11.61 -7.52 -5.02
N VAL A 119 -10.86 -6.45 -4.81
CA VAL A 119 -9.40 -6.49 -4.62
C VAL A 119 -9.02 -6.97 -3.22
N ASN A 120 -9.96 -6.87 -2.26
CA ASN A 120 -9.72 -7.05 -0.82
C ASN A 120 -8.80 -6.02 -0.18
N ASP A 121 -8.45 -4.95 -0.88
CA ASP A 121 -7.81 -3.78 -0.27
C ASP A 121 -8.89 -2.88 0.33
N VAL A 122 -8.59 -2.26 1.46
CA VAL A 122 -9.50 -1.37 2.16
C VAL A 122 -9.09 0.07 1.93
N SER A 123 -10.04 0.87 1.45
CA SER A 123 -9.85 2.30 1.20
C SER A 123 -11.17 3.06 1.44
N ALA A 124 -11.19 4.33 1.07
CA ALA A 124 -12.37 5.20 1.07
C ALA A 124 -12.33 6.16 -0.11
N ILE A 125 -13.48 6.70 -0.52
CA ILE A 125 -13.50 7.86 -1.41
C ILE A 125 -13.33 9.11 -0.56
N LYS A 126 -12.30 9.90 -0.82
CA LYS A 126 -12.05 11.12 -0.07
C LYS A 126 -13.06 12.22 -0.44
N PRO A 127 -13.74 12.81 0.52
CA PRO A 127 -14.65 13.93 0.22
C PRO A 127 -13.89 15.22 -0.14
N GLY A 128 -14.55 16.09 -0.87
CA GLY A 128 -14.05 17.42 -1.23
C GLY A 128 -13.10 17.42 -2.43
N GLN A 129 -12.76 18.61 -2.89
CA GLN A 129 -11.92 18.84 -4.06
C GLN A 129 -10.45 19.01 -3.65
N CYS A 130 -9.53 18.51 -4.47
CA CYS A 130 -8.10 18.72 -4.28
C CYS A 130 -7.70 20.18 -4.58
N ALA A 131 -6.70 20.69 -3.89
CA ALA A 131 -6.13 22.01 -4.14
C ALA A 131 -5.51 22.17 -5.55
N CYS A 132 -5.20 21.05 -6.22
CA CYS A 132 -4.77 21.06 -7.64
C CYS A 132 -5.89 21.42 -8.61
N ARG A 133 -7.15 21.55 -8.15
CA ARG A 133 -8.38 21.84 -8.91
C ARG A 133 -8.82 20.75 -9.87
N SER A 134 -8.24 19.55 -9.81
CA SER A 134 -8.76 18.40 -10.54
C SER A 134 -10.20 18.09 -10.09
N THR A 135 -11.04 17.71 -11.05
CA THR A 135 -12.42 17.27 -10.79
C THR A 135 -12.53 15.77 -10.57
N LEU A 136 -11.45 15.01 -10.78
CA LEU A 136 -11.41 13.57 -10.57
C LEU A 136 -11.64 13.24 -9.10
N ALA A 137 -12.40 12.20 -8.83
CA ALA A 137 -12.56 11.65 -7.49
C ALA A 137 -11.22 11.21 -6.92
N ARG A 138 -11.10 11.23 -5.60
CA ARG A 138 -9.87 10.82 -4.92
C ARG A 138 -10.08 9.56 -4.11
N LEU A 139 -9.15 8.64 -4.27
CA LEU A 139 -9.01 7.46 -3.45
C LEU A 139 -8.11 7.82 -2.26
N ASP A 140 -8.58 7.59 -1.05
CA ASP A 140 -7.76 7.68 0.17
C ASP A 140 -6.64 6.62 0.11
N LYS A 141 -5.66 6.71 1.00
CA LYS A 141 -4.62 5.70 1.12
C LYS A 141 -5.21 4.29 1.30
N ILE A 142 -4.43 3.30 0.94
CA ILE A 142 -4.78 1.91 1.25
C ILE A 142 -4.50 1.65 2.72
N PHE A 143 -5.54 1.29 3.48
CA PHE A 143 -5.45 1.04 4.92
C PHE A 143 -4.94 -0.36 5.25
N GLY A 144 -4.87 -1.25 4.27
CA GLY A 144 -4.45 -2.64 4.39
C GLY A 144 -5.41 -3.56 3.64
N ARG A 145 -5.22 -4.86 3.80
CA ARG A 145 -6.03 -5.88 3.14
C ARG A 145 -7.12 -6.40 4.08
N ALA A 146 -8.33 -6.56 3.55
CA ALA A 146 -9.46 -7.09 4.31
C ALA A 146 -9.25 -8.56 4.73
N ASP A 147 -8.53 -9.34 3.92
CA ASP A 147 -8.18 -10.74 4.20
C ASP A 147 -7.07 -10.89 5.27
N ASN A 148 -6.29 -9.86 5.51
CA ASN A 148 -5.29 -9.79 6.61
C ASN A 148 -5.86 -9.14 7.87
N MET A 149 -7.03 -8.51 7.79
CA MET A 149 -7.66 -7.82 8.93
C MET A 149 -8.00 -8.80 10.06
N ILE A 150 -7.61 -8.46 11.26
CA ILE A 150 -7.94 -9.22 12.48
C ILE A 150 -9.01 -8.46 13.27
N LYS A 151 -10.16 -9.11 13.49
CA LYS A 151 -11.20 -8.54 14.35
C LYS A 151 -10.87 -8.83 15.81
N LEU A 152 -10.39 -7.85 16.55
CA LEU A 152 -10.01 -8.00 17.96
C LEU A 152 -11.03 -7.28 18.85
N ARG A 153 -11.86 -8.03 19.58
CA ARG A 153 -12.89 -7.50 20.49
C ARG A 153 -13.81 -6.45 19.82
N GLY A 154 -14.16 -6.67 18.56
CA GLY A 154 -15.00 -5.76 17.79
C GLY A 154 -14.27 -4.62 17.07
N VAL A 155 -12.96 -4.48 17.28
CA VAL A 155 -12.13 -3.51 16.57
C VAL A 155 -11.39 -4.17 15.41
N ASN A 156 -11.43 -3.55 14.25
CA ASN A 156 -10.68 -3.99 13.09
C ASN A 156 -9.20 -3.56 13.24
N VAL A 157 -8.30 -4.52 13.29
CA VAL A 157 -6.86 -4.30 13.38
C VAL A 157 -6.22 -4.79 12.08
N PHE A 158 -5.48 -3.92 11.44
CA PHE A 158 -4.66 -4.24 10.28
C PHE A 158 -3.23 -4.49 10.76
N PRO A 159 -2.69 -5.71 10.61
CA PRO A 159 -1.34 -6.04 11.06
C PRO A 159 -0.28 -5.09 10.48
N GLU A 160 -0.47 -4.62 9.26
CA GLU A 160 0.43 -3.70 8.57
C GLU A 160 0.61 -2.36 9.31
N ALA A 161 -0.42 -1.91 10.03
CA ALA A 161 -0.36 -0.66 10.82
C ALA A 161 0.64 -0.75 12.00
N VAL A 162 1.04 -1.96 12.39
CA VAL A 162 2.03 -2.16 13.46
C VAL A 162 3.46 -1.94 12.92
N GLY A 163 3.68 -2.14 11.63
CA GLY A 163 4.97 -1.94 10.98
C GLY A 163 5.53 -0.54 11.22
N ALA A 164 4.70 0.47 11.07
CA ALA A 164 5.07 1.86 11.31
C ALA A 164 5.60 2.09 12.73
N LEU A 165 4.92 1.54 13.73
CA LEU A 165 5.31 1.67 15.13
C LEU A 165 6.62 0.91 15.45
N VAL A 166 6.84 -0.21 14.77
CA VAL A 166 8.06 -1.02 14.95
C VAL A 166 9.26 -0.33 14.28
N ALA A 167 9.04 0.32 13.13
CA ALA A 167 10.09 1.02 12.41
C ALA A 167 10.59 2.29 13.13
N GLU A 168 9.79 2.88 14.02
CA GLU A 168 10.22 4.02 14.84
C GLU A 168 11.23 3.65 15.94
N ASP A 169 11.32 2.36 16.34
CA ASP A 169 12.26 1.90 17.35
C ASP A 169 13.58 1.46 16.71
N ALA A 170 14.64 2.23 16.92
CA ALA A 170 15.99 1.98 16.38
C ALA A 170 16.58 0.60 16.76
N ARG A 171 15.97 -0.12 17.72
CA ARG A 171 16.37 -1.47 18.14
C ARG A 171 15.73 -2.55 17.27
N CYS A 172 14.74 -2.19 16.46
CA CYS A 172 14.01 -3.12 15.61
C CYS A 172 14.57 -3.11 14.19
N THR A 173 14.59 -4.28 13.55
CA THR A 173 15.02 -4.43 12.16
C THR A 173 13.95 -4.03 11.14
N GLY A 174 12.74 -3.69 11.62
CA GLY A 174 11.56 -3.46 10.78
C GLY A 174 10.80 -4.74 10.43
N GLU A 175 11.37 -5.91 10.67
CA GLU A 175 10.66 -7.19 10.54
C GLU A 175 9.93 -7.53 11.83
N TYR A 176 8.65 -7.90 11.72
CA TYR A 176 7.83 -8.25 12.87
C TYR A 176 6.92 -9.43 12.56
N PHE A 177 6.53 -10.13 13.62
CA PHE A 177 5.60 -11.24 13.57
C PHE A 177 4.48 -11.03 14.59
N LEU A 178 3.24 -11.03 14.13
CA LEU A 178 2.04 -10.91 14.98
C LEU A 178 1.37 -12.28 15.14
N PRO A 179 1.62 -13.00 16.23
CA PRO A 179 0.93 -14.26 16.46
C PRO A 179 -0.52 -14.01 16.88
N GLY A 180 -1.48 -14.33 16.00
CA GLY A 180 -2.90 -14.32 16.33
C GLY A 180 -3.23 -15.42 17.32
N ARG A 181 -3.48 -15.09 18.61
CA ARG A 181 -3.95 -16.05 19.61
C ARG A 181 -5.45 -15.87 19.84
N LYS A 182 -6.27 -16.83 19.40
CA LYS A 182 -7.68 -16.90 19.80
C LYS A 182 -7.74 -17.32 21.28
N ILE A 183 -8.11 -16.39 22.14
CA ILE A 183 -8.50 -16.68 23.54
C ILE A 183 -9.98 -16.95 23.51
N GLY A 184 -10.36 -18.21 23.32
CA GLY A 184 -11.74 -18.65 23.32
C GLY A 184 -11.84 -20.03 23.92
N CYS A 185 -12.85 -20.27 24.73
CA CYS A 185 -13.18 -21.56 25.30
C CYS A 185 -13.43 -22.59 24.20
N GLY A 186 -12.62 -23.65 24.11
CA GLY A 186 -12.90 -24.87 23.36
C GLY A 186 -12.21 -25.01 21.98
N ARG A 187 -11.26 -25.93 21.92
CA ARG A 187 -10.62 -26.61 20.77
C ARG A 187 -9.79 -25.76 19.82
N THR A 188 -8.52 -25.68 20.11
CA THR A 188 -7.44 -25.28 19.23
C THR A 188 -7.26 -26.28 18.08
N ARG A 189 -7.45 -25.85 16.82
CA ARG A 189 -6.72 -26.46 15.69
C ARG A 189 -5.49 -25.59 15.45
N ARG A 190 -4.32 -26.15 15.76
CA ARG A 190 -3.03 -25.59 15.32
C ARG A 190 -2.92 -25.78 13.81
N HIS A 191 -2.78 -24.69 13.09
CA HIS A 191 -2.14 -24.72 11.78
C HIS A 191 -0.68 -24.32 12.00
N ASP A 192 0.16 -25.32 12.28
CA ASP A 192 1.61 -25.16 12.22
C ASP A 192 2.02 -25.11 10.74
N ARG A 193 2.30 -23.93 10.22
CA ARG A 193 3.11 -23.81 9.02
C ARG A 193 4.58 -23.91 9.44
N HIS A 194 5.17 -25.06 9.22
CA HIS A 194 6.58 -25.31 9.42
C HIS A 194 7.40 -24.44 8.46
N GLY A 195 8.11 -23.47 9.01
CA GLY A 195 9.32 -22.93 8.41
C GLY A 195 10.43 -23.96 8.60
N GLY A 196 10.91 -24.55 7.50
CA GLY A 196 11.98 -25.55 7.57
C GLY A 196 13.29 -24.94 8.03
N THR A 197 13.73 -25.33 9.22
CA THR A 197 15.11 -25.19 9.64
C THR A 197 15.92 -26.34 9.00
N GLN A 198 16.80 -26.00 8.06
CA GLN A 198 17.82 -26.95 7.60
C GLN A 198 18.78 -27.26 8.74
N GLY A 199 18.71 -28.48 9.25
CA GLY A 199 19.66 -29.00 10.19
C GLY A 199 21.06 -29.11 9.57
N ARG A 200 22.03 -28.42 10.15
CA ARG A 200 23.46 -28.73 10.00
C ARG A 200 23.72 -30.09 10.59
N ARG A 201 24.04 -31.07 9.76
CA ARG A 201 24.73 -32.29 10.22
C ARG A 201 26.23 -31.97 10.36
N GLY A 202 26.71 -32.09 11.57
CA GLY A 202 28.14 -32.10 11.83
C GLY A 202 28.77 -33.45 11.45
N ARG A 203 29.94 -33.33 10.85
CA ARG A 203 31.20 -34.09 11.13
C ARG A 203 32.32 -33.26 10.60
#